data_768ab86f46cb3973d80806655f1091f5
#
_entry.id   768ab86f46cb3973d80806655f1091f5
#
_cell.length_a   1.000
_cell.length_b   1.000
_cell.length_c   1.000
_cell.angle_alpha   90.00
_cell.angle_beta   90.00
_cell.angle_gamma   90.00
#
_symmetry.space_group_name_H-M   'P 1'
#
loop_
_entity.id
_entity.type
_entity.pdbx_description
1 polymer ?
#
loop_
_entity_poly.entity_id
_entity_poly.type
_entity_poly.pdbx_seq_one_letter_code
_entity_poly.pdbx_strand_id
1 'polypeptide(L)'
;MNSKVAVARCQSYEEMHIAEALDRVFREIDLAEIVKPGDLVLLKPNLLAPRKPEAAVTTHPAVVREVAKRVLALGARVMLGDSSGGLVG
;
A
#
# COMPACT_ATOMS: atom_id res chain seq x y z
N MET A 1 0.72 -21.74 9.58
CA MET A 1 1.12 -20.64 8.70
C MET A 1 1.41 -19.40 9.51
N ASN A 2 2.58 -18.84 9.34
CA ASN A 2 2.97 -17.66 10.08
C ASN A 2 2.68 -16.40 9.30
N SER A 3 2.10 -15.43 9.99
CA SER A 3 1.89 -14.13 9.39
C SER A 3 2.94 -13.16 9.91
N LYS A 4 3.49 -12.37 9.01
CA LYS A 4 4.45 -11.34 9.38
C LYS A 4 3.80 -9.98 9.26
N VAL A 5 4.07 -9.13 10.22
CA VAL A 5 3.63 -7.73 10.20
C VAL A 5 4.86 -6.88 10.41
N ALA A 6 5.02 -5.90 9.56
CA ALA A 6 6.13 -4.96 9.68
C ALA A 6 5.59 -3.56 9.86
N VAL A 7 6.24 -2.80 10.70
CA VAL A 7 5.88 -1.41 10.96
C VAL A 7 7.14 -0.56 10.86
N ALA A 8 7.03 0.54 10.16
CA ALA A 8 8.13 1.47 10.05
C ALA A 8 7.64 2.89 10.27
N ARG A 9 8.48 3.70 10.86
CA ARG A 9 8.17 5.10 11.06
C ARG A 9 8.31 5.85 9.74
N CYS A 10 7.35 6.73 9.47
CA CYS A 10 7.40 7.59 8.29
C CYS A 10 7.19 9.03 8.76
N GLN A 11 8.17 9.89 8.53
CA GLN A 11 8.18 11.23 9.08
C GLN A 11 7.19 12.18 8.39
N SER A 12 6.89 11.93 7.14
CA SER A 12 6.01 12.79 6.37
C SER A 12 5.50 12.04 5.15
N TYR A 13 4.64 12.71 4.36
CA TYR A 13 4.16 12.15 3.10
C TYR A 13 5.02 12.55 1.91
N GLU A 14 6.21 13.07 2.17
CA GLU A 14 7.14 13.30 1.08
C GLU A 14 7.59 11.96 0.49
N GLU A 15 7.77 11.95 -0.83
CA GLU A 15 8.06 10.72 -1.55
C GLU A 15 9.27 9.99 -0.97
N MET A 16 10.31 10.73 -0.62
CA MET A 16 11.52 10.13 -0.08
C MET A 16 11.25 9.40 1.24
N HIS A 17 10.47 10.01 2.12
CA HIS A 17 10.18 9.40 3.42
C HIS A 17 9.29 8.18 3.28
N ILE A 18 8.31 8.25 2.40
CA ILE A 18 7.44 7.11 2.13
C ILE A 18 8.25 5.97 1.52
N ALA A 19 9.11 6.28 0.56
CA ALA A 19 9.92 5.26 -0.10
C ALA A 19 10.82 4.54 0.90
N GLU A 20 11.48 5.27 1.77
CA GLU A 20 12.35 4.65 2.78
C GLU A 20 11.57 3.75 3.72
N ALA A 21 10.42 4.22 4.19
CA ALA A 21 9.59 3.44 5.12
C ALA A 21 9.07 2.17 4.45
N LEU A 22 8.59 2.27 3.22
CA LEU A 22 8.06 1.12 2.51
C LEU A 22 9.16 0.12 2.16
N ASP A 23 10.32 0.59 1.76
CA ASP A 23 11.42 -0.31 1.45
C ASP A 23 11.83 -1.11 2.68
N ARG A 24 11.80 -0.47 3.85
CA ARG A 24 12.08 -1.17 5.10
C ARG A 24 11.01 -2.20 5.41
N VAL A 25 9.74 -1.81 5.32
CA VAL A 25 8.62 -2.70 5.61
C VAL A 25 8.64 -3.90 4.66
N PHE A 26 8.81 -3.64 3.37
CA PHE A 26 8.74 -4.72 2.38
C PHE A 26 9.94 -5.65 2.45
N ARG A 27 11.06 -5.17 2.94
CA ARG A 27 12.21 -6.03 3.19
C ARG A 27 11.95 -6.96 4.37
N GLU A 28 11.33 -6.41 5.42
CA GLU A 28 11.01 -7.20 6.62
C GLU A 28 10.06 -8.34 6.33
N ILE A 29 9.07 -8.13 5.45
CA ILE A 29 8.08 -9.16 5.13
C ILE A 29 8.42 -9.96 3.88
N ASP A 30 9.54 -9.67 3.22
CA ASP A 30 9.98 -10.33 1.99
C ASP A 30 8.89 -10.28 0.92
N LEU A 31 8.53 -9.08 0.51
CA LEU A 31 7.45 -8.88 -0.45
C LEU A 31 7.65 -9.72 -1.72
N ALA A 32 8.88 -9.83 -2.19
CA ALA A 32 9.19 -10.56 -3.41
C ALA A 32 8.91 -12.07 -3.28
N GLU A 33 8.85 -12.59 -2.07
CA GLU A 33 8.46 -13.98 -1.85
C GLU A 33 6.96 -14.18 -1.90
N ILE A 34 6.21 -13.11 -1.64
CA ILE A 34 4.75 -13.16 -1.58
C ILE A 34 4.14 -12.84 -2.94
N VAL A 35 4.68 -11.83 -3.61
CA VAL A 35 4.16 -11.34 -4.89
C VAL A 35 5.08 -11.80 -6.01
N LYS A 36 4.52 -12.49 -6.99
CA LYS A 36 5.29 -13.04 -8.10
C LYS A 36 4.91 -12.35 -9.41
N PRO A 37 5.79 -12.38 -10.41
CA PRO A 37 5.45 -11.85 -11.73
C PRO A 37 4.17 -12.48 -12.27
N GLY A 38 3.29 -11.64 -12.79
CA GLY A 38 2.01 -12.09 -13.32
C GLY A 38 0.88 -12.13 -12.33
N ASP A 39 1.17 -11.99 -11.05
CA ASP A 39 0.12 -11.97 -10.03
C ASP A 39 -0.77 -10.75 -10.19
N LEU A 40 -2.00 -10.87 -9.76
CA LEU A 40 -2.90 -9.72 -9.63
C LEU A 40 -3.01 -9.37 -8.16
N VAL A 41 -2.55 -8.19 -7.80
CA VAL A 41 -2.56 -7.72 -6.42
C VAL A 41 -3.65 -6.69 -6.26
N LEU A 42 -4.55 -6.94 -5.32
CA LEU A 42 -5.62 -6.01 -5.00
C LEU A 42 -5.18 -5.15 -3.82
N LEU A 43 -5.08 -3.86 -4.05
CA LEU A 43 -4.80 -2.90 -2.98
C LEU A 43 -6.12 -2.36 -2.47
N LYS A 44 -6.32 -2.49 -1.18
CA LYS A 44 -7.55 -2.02 -0.54
C LYS A 44 -7.22 -0.90 0.45
N PRO A 45 -6.92 0.29 -0.04
CA PRO A 45 -6.68 1.40 0.86
C PRO A 45 -7.96 1.77 1.59
N ASN A 46 -7.80 2.40 2.73
CA ASN A 46 -8.94 2.84 3.49
C ASN A 46 -9.46 4.14 2.88
N LEU A 47 -10.45 4.03 2.02
CA LEU A 47 -11.01 5.17 1.28
C LEU A 47 -12.35 5.60 1.84
N LEU A 48 -12.41 5.81 3.14
CA LEU A 48 -13.63 6.29 3.75
C LEU A 48 -13.87 7.74 3.35
N ALA A 49 -15.12 8.06 3.02
CA ALA A 49 -15.47 9.42 2.73
C ALA A 49 -15.32 10.26 4.01
N PRO A 50 -14.38 11.17 4.07
CA PRO A 50 -14.13 11.92 5.29
C PRO A 50 -15.23 12.93 5.49
N ARG A 51 -15.93 12.84 6.59
CA ARG A 51 -16.88 13.86 6.97
C ARG A 51 -16.17 15.06 7.58
N LYS A 52 -15.04 14.80 8.21
CA LYS A 52 -14.22 15.82 8.82
C LYS A 52 -12.77 15.60 8.41
N PRO A 53 -12.10 16.59 7.85
CA PRO A 53 -10.72 16.44 7.41
C PRO A 53 -9.77 15.99 8.51
N GLU A 54 -9.95 16.50 9.71
CA GLU A 54 -9.07 16.17 10.83
C GLU A 54 -9.28 14.75 11.35
N ALA A 55 -10.38 14.13 11.00
CA ALA A 55 -10.65 12.74 11.36
C ALA A 55 -10.30 11.80 10.22
N ALA A 56 -9.47 12.25 9.30
CA ALA A 56 -9.17 11.50 8.10
C ALA A 56 -8.52 10.16 8.44
N VAL A 57 -9.21 9.10 8.11
CA VAL A 57 -8.70 7.74 8.21
C VAL A 57 -8.43 7.17 6.83
N THR A 58 -8.48 8.02 5.83
CA THR A 58 -8.22 7.65 4.45
C THR A 58 -6.73 7.52 4.22
N THR A 59 -6.33 6.45 3.56
CA THR A 59 -4.93 6.26 3.20
C THR A 59 -4.51 7.35 2.22
N HIS A 60 -3.39 8.00 2.52
CA HIS A 60 -2.91 9.09 1.68
C HIS A 60 -2.54 8.56 0.28
N PRO A 61 -2.95 9.28 -0.78
CA PRO A 61 -2.69 8.81 -2.15
C PRO A 61 -1.21 8.58 -2.46
N ALA A 62 -0.32 9.33 -1.84
CA ALA A 62 1.11 9.15 -2.06
C ALA A 62 1.57 7.77 -1.59
N VAL A 63 1.02 7.28 -0.49
CA VAL A 63 1.34 5.95 0.03
C VAL A 63 0.84 4.89 -0.94
N VAL A 64 -0.40 5.02 -1.39
CA VAL A 64 -0.98 4.07 -2.33
C VAL A 64 -0.14 3.99 -3.61
N ARG A 65 0.28 5.14 -4.12
CA ARG A 65 1.09 5.19 -5.33
C ARG A 65 2.43 4.49 -5.14
N GLU A 66 3.08 4.72 -4.01
CA GLU A 66 4.39 4.12 -3.75
C GLU A 66 4.28 2.61 -3.55
N VAL A 67 3.21 2.14 -2.92
CA VAL A 67 2.98 0.70 -2.80
C VAL A 67 2.75 0.09 -4.18
N ALA A 68 1.92 0.72 -5.00
CA ALA A 68 1.63 0.24 -6.35
C ALA A 68 2.91 0.16 -7.19
N LYS A 69 3.78 1.16 -7.10
CA LYS A 69 5.04 1.15 -7.82
C LYS A 69 5.88 -0.07 -7.50
N ARG A 70 5.94 -0.44 -6.23
CA ARG A 70 6.76 -1.57 -5.79
C ARG A 70 6.17 -2.89 -6.23
N VAL A 71 4.85 -3.01 -6.20
CA VAL A 71 4.18 -4.21 -6.68
C VAL A 71 4.39 -4.36 -8.20
N LEU A 72 4.22 -3.27 -8.95
CA LEU A 72 4.45 -3.30 -10.39
C LEU A 72 5.90 -3.65 -10.73
N ALA A 73 6.84 -3.18 -9.92
CA ALA A 73 8.24 -3.46 -10.15
C ALA A 73 8.58 -4.95 -10.02
N LEU A 74 7.74 -5.71 -9.32
CA LEU A 74 7.90 -7.16 -9.20
C LEU A 74 7.27 -7.91 -10.37
N GLY A 75 6.71 -7.20 -11.33
CA GLY A 75 6.08 -7.82 -12.48
C GLY A 75 4.62 -8.20 -12.28
N ALA A 76 4.04 -7.78 -11.19
CA ALA A 76 2.64 -8.06 -10.89
C ALA A 76 1.74 -6.96 -11.45
N ARG A 77 0.44 -7.25 -11.47
CA ARG A 77 -0.59 -6.27 -11.83
C ARG A 77 -1.25 -5.75 -10.59
N VAL A 78 -1.75 -4.52 -10.64
CA VAL A 78 -2.35 -3.87 -9.49
C VAL A 78 -3.78 -3.47 -9.81
N MET A 79 -4.67 -3.72 -8.86
CA MET A 79 -6.04 -3.26 -8.92
C MET A 79 -6.37 -2.57 -7.60
N LEU A 80 -7.10 -1.48 -7.66
CA LEU A 80 -7.54 -0.78 -6.46
C LEU A 80 -8.99 -1.13 -6.18
N GLY A 81 -9.28 -1.42 -4.93
CA GLY A 81 -10.63 -1.70 -4.48
C GLY A 81 -10.96 -0.91 -3.23
N ASP A 82 -12.24 -0.64 -3.05
CA ASP A 82 -12.75 0.06 -1.87
C ASP A 82 -13.59 -0.91 -1.06
N SER A 83 -13.28 -0.99 0.22
CA SER A 83 -14.02 -1.91 1.10
C SER A 83 -15.45 -1.47 1.35
N SER A 84 -15.78 -0.20 1.12
CA SER A 84 -17.09 0.32 1.44
C SER A 84 -18.06 0.33 0.26
N GLY A 85 -17.58 0.15 -0.95
CA GLY A 85 -18.44 0.35 -2.10
C GLY A 85 -18.19 -0.58 -3.26
N GLY A 86 -17.31 -1.51 -3.09
CA GLY A 86 -16.93 -2.36 -4.18
C GLY A 86 -15.83 -1.75 -5.01
N LEU A 87 -15.64 -2.30 -6.20
CA LEU A 87 -14.52 -1.89 -7.02
C LEU A 87 -14.73 -0.51 -7.60
N VAL A 88 -13.75 0.31 -7.41
CA VAL A 88 -13.66 1.59 -8.09
C VAL A 88 -12.61 1.38 -9.16
N GLY A 89 -13.08 1.14 -10.32
CA GLY A 89 -12.20 0.89 -11.47
C GLY A 89 -11.53 2.13 -11.93
#